data_74dc684b47f8ca629a52e7a6fc5811b7
#
_entry.id   74dc684b47f8ca629a52e7a6fc5811b7
#
_cell.length_a   1.000
_cell.length_b   1.000
_cell.length_c   1.000
_cell.angle_alpha   90.00
_cell.angle_beta   90.00
_cell.angle_gamma   90.00
#
_symmetry.space_group_name_H-M   'P 1'
#
loop_
_entity.id
_entity.type
_entity.pdbx_description
1 polymer ?
#
loop_
_entity_poly.entity_id
_entity_poly.type
_entity_poly.pdbx_seq_one_letter_code
_entity_poly.pdbx_strand_id
1 'polypeptide(L)'
;MLVVTRQAHKPHGRTAHDLYNTTRAIAHPFTHSDCNRCSKVPKPLPLPCDPPPIEPIREARMCNTVMYTALIGRYDDFGAFAGHHARHRAESVCYIVLVDEKRANGGYAYWQPVVVRPLFLDQPARSAHILKSLPFQLFPEAGWVVYIDAKTKLHMPAPLWIDRMRRSDEMPARSGALLYVLTHPHASVGMAEDGLVREINAERRWVIKRRRQHWLSDVADIDQLAVRYCATAPLCRIGHVVETSLMVWRGGAAHGQLSSLACHWFHEIYHGSQREQLSFPYVVQALGLRQHVHYIAHADYKQHWGWLDHAGCDSKGACHR
;
A
#
# COMPACT_ATOMS: atom_id res chain seq x y z
N MET A 1 -5.69 -12.06 19.64
CA MET A 1 -5.80 -10.59 19.56
C MET A 1 -4.42 -10.04 19.25
N LEU A 2 -4.21 -9.54 18.06
CA LEU A 2 -2.92 -9.02 17.63
C LEU A 2 -2.67 -7.70 18.36
N VAL A 3 -1.76 -7.68 19.31
CA VAL A 3 -1.42 -6.48 20.09
C VAL A 3 -0.21 -5.81 19.43
N VAL A 4 -0.43 -4.73 18.71
CA VAL A 4 0.66 -3.80 18.39
C VAL A 4 0.89 -2.96 19.65
N THR A 5 1.95 -3.25 20.38
CA THR A 5 2.29 -2.47 21.58
C THR A 5 2.66 -1.06 21.18
N ARG A 6 1.90 -0.08 21.66
CA ARG A 6 2.24 1.34 21.54
C ARG A 6 3.53 1.60 22.31
N GLN A 7 4.63 1.85 21.64
CA GLN A 7 5.57 2.82 22.15
C GLN A 7 4.93 4.19 21.98
N ALA A 8 4.58 4.80 23.10
CA ALA A 8 3.90 6.08 23.14
C ALA A 8 4.84 7.22 22.72
N HIS A 9 5.02 7.40 21.43
CA HIS A 9 5.38 8.72 20.92
C HIS A 9 4.08 9.50 20.78
N LYS A 10 3.85 10.43 21.71
CA LYS A 10 2.80 11.45 21.56
C LYS A 10 3.06 12.14 20.22
N PRO A 11 2.11 12.10 19.26
CA PRO A 11 2.20 13.02 18.14
C PRO A 11 2.17 14.42 18.75
N HIS A 12 3.16 15.24 18.39
CA HIS A 12 3.12 16.66 18.74
C HIS A 12 1.83 17.23 18.16
N GLY A 13 0.87 17.49 19.03
CA GLY A 13 -0.41 18.07 18.68
C GLY A 13 -0.16 19.45 18.08
N ARG A 14 -0.31 19.57 16.78
CA ARG A 14 -0.34 20.86 16.11
C ARG A 14 -1.64 21.54 16.47
N THR A 15 -1.56 22.79 16.90
CA THR A 15 -2.74 23.59 17.19
C THR A 15 -3.46 23.97 15.89
N ALA A 16 -4.76 24.26 15.96
CA ALA A 16 -5.52 24.75 14.81
C ALA A 16 -4.88 26.01 14.17
N HIS A 17 -4.13 26.77 14.95
CA HIS A 17 -3.39 27.97 14.51
C HIS A 17 -2.18 27.60 13.64
N ASP A 18 -1.49 26.49 13.93
CA ASP A 18 -0.35 26.01 13.11
C ASP A 18 -0.85 25.50 11.76
N LEU A 19 -2.04 24.89 11.72
CA LEU A 19 -2.73 24.47 10.51
C LEU A 19 -3.13 25.67 9.63
N TYR A 20 -3.58 26.79 10.23
CA TYR A 20 -4.01 27.99 9.49
C TYR A 20 -2.84 28.72 8.82
N ASN A 21 -1.68 28.78 9.45
CA ASN A 21 -0.48 29.36 8.84
C ASN A 21 0.13 28.48 7.73
N THR A 22 -0.10 27.16 7.80
CA THR A 22 0.32 26.23 6.75
C THR A 22 -0.56 26.35 5.49
N THR A 23 -1.84 26.78 5.64
CA THR A 23 -2.76 26.98 4.49
C THR A 23 -2.32 28.09 3.54
N ARG A 24 -1.52 29.06 3.96
CA ARG A 24 -0.91 30.06 3.05
C ARG A 24 0.19 29.51 2.16
N ALA A 25 0.87 28.41 2.59
CA ALA A 25 1.88 27.72 1.79
C ALA A 25 1.27 26.77 0.73
N ILE A 26 -0.03 26.50 0.81
CA ILE A 26 -0.75 25.51 -0.02
C ILE A 26 -1.08 26.03 -1.44
N ALA A 27 -0.65 27.25 -1.81
CA ALA A 27 -1.14 27.91 -3.03
C ALA A 27 -0.64 27.28 -4.35
N HIS A 28 0.48 26.56 -4.35
CA HIS A 28 1.04 26.08 -5.61
C HIS A 28 1.27 24.55 -5.62
N PRO A 29 0.86 23.86 -6.69
CA PRO A 29 1.25 22.48 -6.92
C PRO A 29 2.78 22.39 -7.03
N PHE A 30 3.35 21.23 -6.65
CA PHE A 30 4.77 20.97 -6.84
C PHE A 30 5.09 21.04 -8.34
N THR A 31 5.96 21.97 -8.73
CA THR A 31 6.22 22.29 -10.14
C THR A 31 7.47 21.60 -10.66
N HIS A 32 7.62 21.55 -11.98
CA HIS A 32 8.85 21.03 -12.59
C HIS A 32 10.07 21.89 -12.25
N SER A 33 9.90 23.20 -11.96
CA SER A 33 10.98 24.05 -11.46
C SER A 33 11.42 23.68 -10.05
N ASP A 34 10.52 23.15 -9.21
CA ASP A 34 10.88 22.64 -7.89
C ASP A 34 11.71 21.37 -8.00
N CYS A 35 11.54 20.60 -9.06
CA CYS A 35 12.34 19.43 -9.37
C CYS A 35 13.82 19.74 -9.56
N ASN A 36 14.15 20.88 -10.12
CA ASN A 36 15.56 21.29 -10.32
C ASN A 36 16.27 21.57 -8.99
N ARG A 37 15.49 21.80 -7.91
CA ARG A 37 15.99 22.01 -6.54
C ARG A 37 16.12 20.71 -5.76
N CYS A 38 15.53 19.62 -6.25
CA CYS A 38 15.61 18.33 -5.59
C CYS A 38 17.03 17.76 -5.62
N SER A 39 17.34 16.94 -4.63
CA SER A 39 18.58 16.18 -4.62
C SER A 39 18.70 15.34 -5.89
N LYS A 40 19.86 15.43 -6.54
CA LYS A 40 20.15 14.65 -7.76
C LYS A 40 20.64 13.24 -7.43
N VAL A 41 21.05 13.02 -6.20
CA VAL A 41 21.57 11.73 -5.72
C VAL A 41 20.73 11.28 -4.54
N PRO A 42 20.14 10.06 -4.59
CA PRO A 42 19.42 9.52 -3.46
C PRO A 42 20.30 9.45 -2.22
N LYS A 43 19.79 9.93 -1.09
CA LYS A 43 20.41 9.68 0.21
C LYS A 43 19.89 8.33 0.71
N PRO A 44 20.77 7.43 1.13
CA PRO A 44 20.34 6.15 1.66
C PRO A 44 19.46 6.36 2.90
N LEU A 45 18.44 5.54 3.00
CA LEU A 45 17.60 5.47 4.20
C LEU A 45 18.44 4.89 5.35
N PRO A 46 18.19 5.32 6.60
CA PRO A 46 18.93 4.78 7.73
C PRO A 46 18.68 3.27 7.88
N LEU A 47 19.76 2.51 8.03
CA LEU A 47 19.72 1.09 8.32
C LEU A 47 20.39 0.83 9.69
N PRO A 48 19.92 -0.12 10.49
CA PRO A 48 18.76 -0.98 10.27
C PRO A 48 17.43 -0.26 10.45
N CYS A 49 16.37 -0.80 9.88
CA CYS A 49 14.99 -0.41 10.11
C CYS A 49 14.34 -1.41 11.07
N ASP A 50 13.85 -0.94 12.20
CA ASP A 50 13.17 -1.79 13.18
C ASP A 50 11.66 -1.78 12.92
N PRO A 51 11.09 -2.88 12.39
CA PRO A 51 9.65 -2.97 12.22
C PRO A 51 8.95 -3.02 13.58
N PRO A 52 7.68 -2.58 13.65
CA PRO A 52 6.93 -2.69 14.90
C PRO A 52 6.84 -4.17 15.32
N PRO A 53 6.87 -4.46 16.63
CA PRO A 53 6.65 -5.81 17.12
C PRO A 53 5.19 -6.21 16.86
N ILE A 54 4.99 -7.10 15.90
CA ILE A 54 3.68 -7.67 15.53
C ILE A 54 3.76 -9.17 15.75
N GLU A 55 2.79 -9.73 16.45
CA GLU A 55 2.68 -11.18 16.55
C GLU A 55 2.31 -11.79 15.20
N PRO A 56 3.05 -12.81 14.73
CA PRO A 56 2.68 -13.55 13.53
C PRO A 56 1.30 -14.17 13.62
N ILE A 57 0.61 -14.22 12.48
CA ILE A 57 -0.73 -14.83 12.41
C ILE A 57 -0.61 -16.34 12.45
N ARG A 58 -1.05 -16.92 13.57
CA ARG A 58 -0.91 -18.35 13.88
C ARG A 58 -1.68 -19.24 12.90
N GLU A 59 -2.82 -18.75 12.43
CA GLU A 59 -3.72 -19.44 11.50
C GLU A 59 -3.06 -19.69 10.12
N ALA A 60 -1.99 -18.96 9.81
CA ALA A 60 -1.28 -19.06 8.55
C ALA A 60 0.08 -19.77 8.63
N ARG A 61 0.50 -20.29 9.80
CA ARG A 61 1.85 -20.86 10.01
C ARG A 61 2.21 -22.01 9.07
N MET A 62 1.23 -22.83 8.70
CA MET A 62 1.45 -24.00 7.83
C MET A 62 1.23 -23.69 6.34
N CYS A 63 1.02 -22.43 5.99
CA CYS A 63 0.63 -22.02 4.65
C CYS A 63 1.84 -21.56 3.85
N ASN A 64 2.19 -22.31 2.80
CA ASN A 64 3.22 -21.85 1.87
C ASN A 64 2.77 -20.63 1.05
N THR A 65 1.47 -20.50 0.77
CA THR A 65 0.88 -19.35 0.10
C THR A 65 -0.22 -18.77 0.95
N VAL A 66 -0.09 -17.49 1.29
CA VAL A 66 -1.11 -16.74 2.03
C VAL A 66 -1.65 -15.63 1.14
N MET A 67 -2.97 -15.57 1.01
CA MET A 67 -3.66 -14.41 0.43
C MET A 67 -4.39 -13.68 1.55
N TYR A 68 -4.16 -12.37 1.67
CA TYR A 68 -4.81 -11.59 2.73
C TYR A 68 -5.34 -10.25 2.26
N THR A 69 -6.29 -9.74 3.00
CA THR A 69 -6.85 -8.40 2.87
C THR A 69 -7.08 -7.78 4.24
N ALA A 70 -7.23 -6.47 4.32
CA ALA A 70 -7.50 -5.75 5.57
C ALA A 70 -8.80 -4.94 5.46
N LEU A 71 -9.72 -5.20 6.38
CA LEU A 71 -11.03 -4.55 6.48
C LEU A 71 -11.12 -3.80 7.81
N ILE A 72 -10.60 -2.60 7.85
CA ILE A 72 -10.58 -1.76 9.05
C ILE A 72 -11.61 -0.64 8.91
N GLY A 73 -12.48 -0.52 9.91
CA GLY A 73 -13.59 0.45 9.86
C GLY A 73 -14.71 0.02 8.89
N ARG A 74 -15.35 1.00 8.25
CA ARG A 74 -16.51 0.77 7.36
C ARG A 74 -16.24 1.12 5.90
N TYR A 75 -14.97 1.19 5.50
CA TYR A 75 -14.60 1.72 4.19
C TYR A 75 -15.00 0.81 3.04
N ASP A 76 -14.86 -0.53 3.18
CA ASP A 76 -15.18 -1.51 2.15
C ASP A 76 -16.22 -2.52 2.64
N ASP A 77 -17.04 -3.06 1.70
CA ASP A 77 -17.99 -4.14 1.94
C ASP A 77 -17.39 -5.47 1.48
N PHE A 78 -17.27 -6.39 2.43
CA PHE A 78 -16.72 -7.72 2.15
C PHE A 78 -17.74 -8.67 1.49
N GLY A 79 -19.03 -8.45 1.65
CA GLY A 79 -20.05 -9.35 1.13
C GLY A 79 -19.98 -9.51 -0.40
N ALA A 80 -19.84 -8.39 -1.12
CA ALA A 80 -19.68 -8.40 -2.57
C ALA A 80 -18.34 -9.05 -2.99
N PHE A 81 -17.27 -8.87 -2.21
CA PHE A 81 -15.95 -9.43 -2.43
C PHE A 81 -15.95 -10.95 -2.27
N ALA A 82 -16.51 -11.49 -1.18
CA ALA A 82 -16.50 -12.91 -0.88
C ALA A 82 -17.14 -13.76 -1.97
N GLY A 83 -18.27 -13.31 -2.52
CA GLY A 83 -18.99 -14.02 -3.59
C GLY A 83 -18.17 -14.18 -4.88
N HIS A 84 -17.37 -13.18 -5.25
CA HIS A 84 -16.50 -13.26 -6.42
C HIS A 84 -15.32 -14.20 -6.20
N HIS A 85 -14.76 -14.23 -5.01
CA HIS A 85 -13.59 -15.03 -4.69
C HIS A 85 -13.88 -16.52 -4.52
N ALA A 86 -15.09 -16.89 -4.12
CA ALA A 86 -15.47 -18.28 -3.88
C ALA A 86 -15.20 -19.20 -5.08
N ARG A 87 -15.40 -18.69 -6.29
CA ARG A 87 -15.18 -19.44 -7.55
C ARG A 87 -13.70 -19.69 -7.87
N HIS A 88 -12.81 -18.94 -7.26
CA HIS A 88 -11.37 -18.95 -7.52
C HIS A 88 -10.56 -19.42 -6.30
N ARG A 89 -11.24 -20.05 -5.33
CA ARG A 89 -10.59 -20.65 -4.17
C ARG A 89 -9.66 -21.76 -4.60
N ALA A 90 -8.45 -21.78 -4.06
CA ALA A 90 -7.51 -22.89 -4.17
C ALA A 90 -7.24 -23.45 -2.76
N GLU A 91 -7.28 -24.76 -2.61
CA GLU A 91 -7.09 -25.44 -1.32
C GLU A 91 -5.67 -25.25 -0.76
N SER A 92 -4.70 -25.05 -1.64
CA SER A 92 -3.30 -24.82 -1.26
C SER A 92 -3.01 -23.39 -0.77
N VAL A 93 -4.03 -22.54 -0.69
CA VAL A 93 -3.90 -21.13 -0.28
C VAL A 93 -4.67 -20.89 1.00
N CYS A 94 -4.04 -20.28 1.99
CA CYS A 94 -4.71 -19.75 3.16
C CYS A 94 -5.23 -18.35 2.90
N TYR A 95 -6.51 -18.17 3.10
CA TYR A 95 -7.20 -16.90 2.88
C TYR A 95 -7.46 -16.23 4.22
N ILE A 96 -6.82 -15.10 4.48
CA ILE A 96 -6.87 -14.38 5.76
C ILE A 96 -7.53 -13.02 5.55
N VAL A 97 -8.51 -12.69 6.36
CA VAL A 97 -9.07 -11.34 6.42
C VAL A 97 -8.76 -10.70 7.77
N LEU A 98 -8.01 -9.61 7.75
CA LEU A 98 -7.68 -8.83 8.93
C LEU A 98 -8.83 -7.85 9.19
N VAL A 99 -9.44 -7.94 10.36
CA VAL A 99 -10.63 -7.16 10.72
C VAL A 99 -10.45 -6.44 12.06
N ASP A 100 -11.10 -5.31 12.24
CA ASP A 100 -11.23 -4.73 13.57
C ASP A 100 -12.32 -5.46 14.41
N GLU A 101 -12.36 -5.19 15.72
CA GLU A 101 -13.33 -5.82 16.64
C GLU A 101 -14.78 -5.64 16.20
N LYS A 102 -15.12 -4.51 15.58
CA LYS A 102 -16.49 -4.21 15.12
C LYS A 102 -16.94 -5.13 13.98
N ARG A 103 -16.00 -5.73 13.28
CA ARG A 103 -16.22 -6.64 12.18
C ARG A 103 -15.94 -8.11 12.52
N ALA A 104 -15.56 -8.44 13.73
CA ALA A 104 -15.14 -9.79 14.14
C ALA A 104 -16.19 -10.88 13.80
N ASN A 105 -17.48 -10.56 13.85
CA ASN A 105 -18.59 -11.48 13.62
C ASN A 105 -19.17 -11.39 12.20
N GLY A 106 -18.45 -10.81 11.25
CA GLY A 106 -18.87 -10.73 9.86
C GLY A 106 -18.86 -12.07 9.14
N GLY A 107 -19.73 -12.24 8.15
CA GLY A 107 -19.73 -13.41 7.27
C GLY A 107 -18.62 -13.30 6.21
N TYR A 108 -17.51 -14.00 6.41
CA TYR A 108 -16.33 -13.92 5.53
C TYR A 108 -16.20 -15.11 4.58
N ALA A 109 -17.27 -15.89 4.41
CA ALA A 109 -17.28 -17.10 3.60
C ALA A 109 -16.12 -18.06 3.99
N TYR A 110 -15.21 -18.34 3.07
CA TYR A 110 -14.06 -19.23 3.31
C TYR A 110 -12.80 -18.50 3.81
N TRP A 111 -12.85 -17.17 3.99
CA TRP A 111 -11.74 -16.40 4.55
C TRP A 111 -11.73 -16.54 6.06
N GLN A 112 -10.56 -16.80 6.61
CA GLN A 112 -10.34 -16.88 8.05
C GLN A 112 -10.23 -15.46 8.63
N PRO A 113 -11.17 -14.99 9.45
CA PRO A 113 -11.05 -13.70 10.09
C PRO A 113 -10.01 -13.73 11.21
N VAL A 114 -9.18 -12.71 11.24
CA VAL A 114 -8.21 -12.45 12.31
C VAL A 114 -8.45 -11.05 12.84
N VAL A 115 -8.78 -10.93 14.11
CA VAL A 115 -9.05 -9.65 14.75
C VAL A 115 -7.75 -8.94 15.06
N VAL A 116 -7.61 -7.72 14.51
CA VAL A 116 -6.45 -6.87 14.73
C VAL A 116 -6.87 -5.55 15.37
N ARG A 117 -5.98 -4.96 16.16
CA ARG A 117 -6.22 -3.64 16.73
C ARG A 117 -5.71 -2.57 15.77
N PRO A 118 -6.57 -1.65 15.29
CA PRO A 118 -6.14 -0.54 14.45
C PRO A 118 -5.12 0.35 15.17
N LEU A 119 -4.05 0.75 14.47
CA LEU A 119 -3.06 1.69 15.02
C LEU A 119 -3.59 3.13 15.08
N PHE A 120 -4.43 3.49 14.12
CA PHE A 120 -5.08 4.80 14.01
C PHE A 120 -6.59 4.60 14.04
N LEU A 121 -7.21 4.91 15.19
CA LEU A 121 -8.66 4.70 15.39
C LEU A 121 -9.51 5.65 14.56
N ASP A 122 -9.00 6.85 14.31
CA ASP A 122 -9.63 7.92 13.53
C ASP A 122 -9.28 7.86 12.03
N GLN A 123 -8.30 7.04 11.64
CA GLN A 123 -7.84 6.86 10.26
C GLN A 123 -7.82 5.36 9.87
N PRO A 124 -8.97 4.72 9.72
CA PRO A 124 -9.03 3.28 9.46
C PRO A 124 -8.32 2.86 8.16
N ALA A 125 -8.39 3.67 7.11
CA ALA A 125 -7.66 3.42 5.87
C ALA A 125 -6.15 3.38 6.11
N ARG A 126 -5.60 4.30 6.91
CA ARG A 126 -4.18 4.30 7.27
C ARG A 126 -3.77 3.03 8.02
N SER A 127 -4.62 2.58 8.95
CA SER A 127 -4.39 1.30 9.65
C SER A 127 -4.38 0.11 8.69
N ALA A 128 -5.27 0.07 7.71
CA ALA A 128 -5.29 -0.97 6.67
C ALA A 128 -4.01 -0.93 5.80
N HIS A 129 -3.56 0.25 5.39
CA HIS A 129 -2.34 0.42 4.60
C HIS A 129 -1.07 0.00 5.36
N ILE A 130 -1.05 0.19 6.68
CA ILE A 130 0.03 -0.32 7.53
C ILE A 130 0.06 -1.85 7.51
N LEU A 131 -1.08 -2.52 7.66
CA LEU A 131 -1.14 -3.98 7.60
C LEU A 131 -0.68 -4.51 6.24
N LYS A 132 -0.98 -3.79 5.15
CA LYS A 132 -0.49 -4.07 3.80
C LYS A 132 1.04 -4.03 3.71
N SER A 133 1.69 -3.15 4.44
CA SER A 133 3.14 -2.96 4.38
C SER A 133 3.96 -3.94 5.23
N LEU A 134 3.32 -4.81 6.01
CA LEU A 134 3.98 -5.69 6.98
C LEU A 134 3.81 -7.20 6.69
N PRO A 135 3.92 -7.67 5.42
CA PRO A 135 3.63 -9.06 5.07
C PRO A 135 4.51 -10.07 5.83
N PHE A 136 5.79 -9.75 6.06
CA PHE A 136 6.75 -10.67 6.67
C PHE A 136 6.63 -10.76 8.18
N GLN A 137 6.13 -9.71 8.84
CA GLN A 137 5.80 -9.75 10.27
C GLN A 137 4.52 -10.54 10.51
N LEU A 138 3.56 -10.39 9.61
CA LEU A 138 2.29 -11.10 9.69
C LEU A 138 2.43 -12.59 9.33
N PHE A 139 3.22 -12.91 8.31
CA PHE A 139 3.34 -14.24 7.71
C PHE A 139 4.81 -14.64 7.48
N PRO A 140 5.63 -14.77 8.53
CA PRO A 140 7.08 -14.96 8.38
C PRO A 140 7.47 -16.30 7.74
N GLU A 141 6.60 -17.31 7.83
CA GLU A 141 6.87 -18.67 7.32
C GLU A 141 6.35 -18.89 5.89
N ALA A 142 5.57 -17.94 5.33
CA ALA A 142 5.00 -18.09 4.00
C ALA A 142 6.05 -17.94 2.89
N GLY A 143 6.02 -18.84 1.91
CA GLY A 143 6.83 -18.72 0.69
C GLY A 143 6.30 -17.65 -0.27
N TRP A 144 5.01 -17.40 -0.23
CA TRP A 144 4.33 -16.35 -1.01
C TRP A 144 3.28 -15.65 -0.15
N VAL A 145 3.29 -14.32 -0.17
CA VAL A 145 2.26 -13.50 0.48
C VAL A 145 1.62 -12.59 -0.55
N VAL A 146 0.32 -12.74 -0.73
CA VAL A 146 -0.48 -11.96 -1.67
C VAL A 146 -1.41 -11.04 -0.91
N TYR A 147 -1.18 -9.75 -1.00
CA TYR A 147 -2.14 -8.74 -0.53
C TYR A 147 -3.08 -8.35 -1.67
N ILE A 148 -4.35 -8.24 -1.35
CA ILE A 148 -5.37 -7.65 -2.23
C ILE A 148 -6.25 -6.68 -1.47
N ASP A 149 -6.60 -5.55 -2.07
CA ASP A 149 -7.67 -4.69 -1.52
C ASP A 149 -9.02 -5.41 -1.58
N ALA A 150 -9.88 -5.18 -0.60
CA ALA A 150 -11.19 -5.82 -0.51
C ALA A 150 -12.13 -5.53 -1.71
N LYS A 151 -11.87 -4.47 -2.46
CA LYS A 151 -12.57 -4.13 -3.72
C LYS A 151 -12.06 -4.88 -4.96
N THR A 152 -10.98 -5.66 -4.83
CA THR A 152 -10.34 -6.35 -5.97
C THR A 152 -11.07 -7.63 -6.31
N LYS A 153 -11.49 -7.81 -7.56
CA LYS A 153 -12.09 -9.05 -8.07
C LYS A 153 -11.00 -9.97 -8.58
N LEU A 154 -11.02 -11.24 -8.16
CA LEU A 154 -10.18 -12.28 -8.73
C LEU A 154 -10.89 -12.94 -9.91
N HIS A 155 -10.22 -13.08 -11.03
CA HIS A 155 -10.71 -13.81 -12.21
C HIS A 155 -10.01 -15.16 -12.38
N MET A 156 -9.03 -15.48 -11.54
CA MET A 156 -8.35 -16.77 -11.49
C MET A 156 -7.81 -17.08 -10.09
N PRO A 157 -7.57 -18.36 -9.76
CA PRO A 157 -6.94 -18.75 -8.50
C PRO A 157 -5.53 -18.19 -8.32
N ALA A 158 -5.17 -17.82 -7.09
CA ALA A 158 -3.88 -17.24 -6.76
C ALA A 158 -2.66 -18.07 -7.22
N PRO A 159 -2.63 -19.42 -7.08
CA PRO A 159 -1.51 -20.22 -7.56
C PRO A 159 -1.28 -20.08 -9.06
N LEU A 160 -2.33 -20.09 -9.87
CA LEU A 160 -2.22 -19.95 -11.32
C LEU A 160 -1.69 -18.56 -11.69
N TRP A 161 -2.04 -17.57 -10.92
CA TRP A 161 -1.57 -16.22 -11.12
C TRP A 161 -0.09 -16.06 -10.72
N ILE A 162 0.32 -16.63 -9.59
CA ILE A 162 1.73 -16.69 -9.16
C ILE A 162 2.58 -17.42 -10.20
N ASP A 163 2.12 -18.57 -10.69
CA ASP A 163 2.81 -19.33 -11.73
C ASP A 163 2.93 -18.56 -13.04
N ARG A 164 1.91 -17.81 -13.41
CA ARG A 164 1.95 -16.95 -14.60
C ARG A 164 2.98 -15.84 -14.44
N MET A 165 3.05 -15.20 -13.27
CA MET A 165 4.05 -14.18 -13.00
C MET A 165 5.47 -14.75 -13.02
N ARG A 166 5.67 -15.92 -12.41
CA ARG A 166 6.96 -16.62 -12.47
C ARG A 166 7.39 -16.90 -13.90
N ARG A 167 6.47 -17.35 -14.75
CA ARG A 167 6.76 -17.60 -16.18
C ARG A 167 7.08 -16.33 -16.96
N SER A 168 6.47 -15.21 -16.60
CA SER A 168 6.82 -13.91 -17.19
C SER A 168 8.21 -13.41 -16.76
N ASP A 169 8.71 -13.91 -15.61
CA ASP A 169 10.07 -13.65 -15.12
C ASP A 169 11.15 -14.54 -15.77
N GLU A 170 10.74 -15.61 -16.45
CA GLU A 170 11.67 -16.49 -17.20
C GLU A 170 12.33 -15.79 -18.39
N MET A 171 11.92 -14.57 -18.71
CA MET A 171 12.68 -13.66 -19.56
C MET A 171 14.00 -13.31 -18.84
N PRO A 172 15.18 -13.51 -19.45
CA PRO A 172 16.51 -13.43 -18.80
C PRO A 172 16.81 -12.14 -18.03
N ALA A 173 16.10 -11.06 -18.32
CA ALA A 173 16.29 -9.77 -17.67
C ALA A 173 15.57 -9.61 -16.31
N ARG A 174 14.77 -10.61 -15.87
CA ARG A 174 13.86 -10.48 -14.71
C ARG A 174 13.92 -11.64 -13.72
N SER A 175 14.91 -12.53 -13.83
CA SER A 175 15.03 -13.77 -13.04
C SER A 175 15.26 -13.58 -11.53
N GLY A 176 15.12 -12.37 -11.00
CA GLY A 176 15.36 -12.06 -9.59
C GLY A 176 14.25 -11.23 -8.93
N ALA A 177 13.07 -11.10 -9.55
CA ALA A 177 11.98 -10.33 -8.95
C ALA A 177 11.51 -10.98 -7.64
N LEU A 178 11.44 -10.19 -6.61
CA LEU A 178 11.05 -10.59 -5.27
C LEU A 178 9.67 -10.03 -4.88
N LEU A 179 9.24 -8.97 -5.57
CA LEU A 179 7.98 -8.28 -5.35
C LEU A 179 7.33 -7.95 -6.69
N TYR A 180 6.06 -8.25 -6.83
CA TYR A 180 5.23 -7.93 -7.99
C TYR A 180 4.16 -6.93 -7.59
N VAL A 181 4.05 -5.84 -8.35
CA VAL A 181 3.10 -4.76 -8.11
C VAL A 181 2.48 -4.30 -9.42
N LEU A 182 1.29 -3.72 -9.35
CA LEU A 182 0.65 -3.14 -10.52
C LEU A 182 1.21 -1.75 -10.81
N THR A 183 1.40 -1.42 -12.08
CA THR A 183 1.61 -0.02 -12.46
C THR A 183 0.33 0.78 -12.22
N HIS A 184 0.46 2.07 -11.96
CA HIS A 184 -0.69 2.95 -11.82
C HIS A 184 -1.57 2.88 -13.06
N PRO A 185 -2.92 2.87 -12.93
CA PRO A 185 -3.86 2.71 -14.05
C PRO A 185 -3.77 3.80 -15.12
N HIS A 186 -3.35 4.99 -14.73
CA HIS A 186 -3.07 6.06 -15.69
C HIS A 186 -1.64 5.95 -16.21
N ALA A 187 -1.47 5.52 -17.45
CA ALA A 187 -0.16 5.33 -18.07
C ALA A 187 0.72 6.60 -18.05
N SER A 188 0.09 7.78 -18.11
CA SER A 188 0.77 9.08 -17.97
C SER A 188 1.39 9.32 -16.59
N VAL A 189 1.01 8.52 -15.57
CA VAL A 189 1.54 8.58 -14.22
C VAL A 189 2.42 7.36 -13.96
N GLY A 190 1.93 6.16 -14.29
CA GLY A 190 2.57 4.92 -13.88
C GLY A 190 3.96 4.68 -14.51
N MET A 191 4.18 5.14 -15.75
CA MET A 191 5.43 4.91 -16.49
C MET A 191 6.16 6.21 -16.88
N ALA A 192 5.63 7.38 -16.51
CA ALA A 192 6.28 8.65 -16.79
C ALA A 192 7.55 8.83 -15.95
N GLU A 193 8.58 9.47 -16.48
CA GLU A 193 9.82 9.76 -15.74
C GLU A 193 9.56 10.56 -14.46
N ASP A 194 8.59 11.48 -14.51
CA ASP A 194 8.14 12.33 -13.41
C ASP A 194 6.86 11.79 -12.73
N GLY A 195 6.59 10.49 -12.84
CA GLY A 195 5.35 9.84 -12.42
C GLY A 195 4.98 10.15 -10.98
N LEU A 196 5.95 10.10 -10.05
CA LEU A 196 5.67 10.39 -8.64
C LEU A 196 5.25 11.85 -8.41
N VAL A 197 5.85 12.81 -9.10
CA VAL A 197 5.45 14.23 -9.00
C VAL A 197 4.03 14.44 -9.53
N ARG A 198 3.69 13.78 -10.63
CA ARG A 198 2.32 13.82 -11.18
C ARG A 198 1.32 13.23 -10.23
N GLU A 199 1.66 12.12 -9.58
CA GLU A 199 0.78 11.48 -8.59
C GLU A 199 0.62 12.32 -7.33
N ILE A 200 1.69 12.89 -6.78
CA ILE A 200 1.62 13.84 -5.66
C ILE A 200 0.63 14.97 -5.97
N ASN A 201 0.75 15.57 -7.15
CA ASN A 201 -0.14 16.65 -7.56
C ASN A 201 -1.59 16.17 -7.82
N ALA A 202 -1.77 14.97 -8.36
CA ALA A 202 -3.08 14.37 -8.59
C ALA A 202 -3.80 14.08 -7.26
N GLU A 203 -3.13 13.43 -6.31
CA GLU A 203 -3.66 13.12 -5.00
C GLU A 203 -4.00 14.40 -4.21
N ARG A 204 -3.11 15.38 -4.24
CA ARG A 204 -3.36 16.69 -3.63
C ARG A 204 -4.65 17.33 -4.17
N ARG A 205 -4.81 17.37 -5.50
CA ARG A 205 -6.05 17.91 -6.13
C ARG A 205 -7.28 17.09 -5.74
N TRP A 206 -7.14 15.78 -5.69
CA TRP A 206 -8.23 14.89 -5.35
C TRP A 206 -8.70 15.09 -3.89
N VAL A 207 -7.77 15.18 -2.94
CA VAL A 207 -8.06 15.44 -1.52
C VAL A 207 -8.75 16.79 -1.35
N ILE A 208 -8.25 17.85 -2.01
CA ILE A 208 -8.86 19.20 -1.99
C ILE A 208 -10.28 19.16 -2.58
N LYS A 209 -10.47 18.51 -3.74
CA LYS A 209 -11.77 18.43 -4.41
C LYS A 209 -12.82 17.70 -3.58
N ARG A 210 -12.42 16.63 -2.90
CA ARG A 210 -13.34 15.79 -2.13
C ARG A 210 -13.66 16.35 -0.74
N ARG A 211 -12.85 17.25 -0.20
CA ARG A 211 -13.00 17.85 1.14
C ARG A 211 -13.44 16.83 2.20
N ARG A 212 -12.83 15.65 2.19
CA ARG A 212 -13.11 14.60 3.16
C ARG A 212 -12.68 15.02 4.56
N GLN A 213 -13.20 14.36 5.58
CA GLN A 213 -12.70 14.50 6.94
C GLN A 213 -11.18 14.44 6.95
N HIS A 214 -10.52 15.37 7.63
CA HIS A 214 -9.05 15.52 7.69
C HIS A 214 -8.36 15.96 6.38
N TRP A 215 -9.11 16.43 5.37
CA TRP A 215 -8.50 16.82 4.08
C TRP A 215 -7.36 17.84 4.19
N LEU A 216 -7.43 18.76 5.18
CA LEU A 216 -6.37 19.76 5.40
C LEU A 216 -5.09 19.11 5.92
N SER A 217 -5.21 18.17 6.87
CA SER A 217 -4.05 17.41 7.35
C SER A 217 -3.49 16.50 6.26
N ASP A 218 -4.34 15.85 5.46
CA ASP A 218 -3.91 15.02 4.35
C ASP A 218 -3.12 15.82 3.30
N VAL A 219 -3.58 17.03 2.95
CA VAL A 219 -2.84 17.92 2.03
C VAL A 219 -1.50 18.33 2.63
N ALA A 220 -1.49 18.73 3.91
CA ALA A 220 -0.26 19.12 4.60
C ALA A 220 0.74 17.96 4.68
N ASP A 221 0.26 16.74 4.92
CA ASP A 221 1.10 15.53 4.95
C ASP A 221 1.68 15.23 3.56
N ILE A 222 0.90 15.39 2.48
CA ILE A 222 1.37 15.22 1.10
C ILE A 222 2.43 16.28 0.75
N ASP A 223 2.21 17.54 1.10
CA ASP A 223 3.15 18.63 0.82
C ASP A 223 4.47 18.44 1.59
N GLN A 224 4.41 18.06 2.87
CA GLN A 224 5.60 17.75 3.67
C GLN A 224 6.36 16.53 3.13
N LEU A 225 5.66 15.51 2.69
CA LEU A 225 6.21 14.33 2.07
C LEU A 225 6.98 14.71 0.78
N ALA A 226 6.37 15.55 -0.08
CA ALA A 226 7.02 16.02 -1.31
C ALA A 226 8.32 16.79 -1.02
N VAL A 227 8.30 17.71 -0.04
CA VAL A 227 9.49 18.47 0.39
C VAL A 227 10.58 17.53 0.92
N ARG A 228 10.22 16.60 1.80
CA ARG A 228 11.16 15.64 2.39
C ARG A 228 11.78 14.73 1.31
N TYR A 229 10.99 14.22 0.41
CA TYR A 229 11.47 13.35 -0.67
C TYR A 229 12.37 14.11 -1.64
N CYS A 230 12.00 15.34 -1.98
CA CYS A 230 12.83 16.23 -2.80
C CYS A 230 14.21 16.47 -2.19
N ALA A 231 14.30 16.62 -0.87
CA ALA A 231 15.56 16.81 -0.17
C ALA A 231 16.46 15.55 -0.16
N THR A 232 15.90 14.37 -0.41
CA THR A 232 16.60 13.08 -0.26
C THR A 232 16.71 12.27 -1.54
N ALA A 233 15.94 12.60 -2.58
CA ALA A 233 15.92 11.84 -3.82
C ALA A 233 15.66 12.73 -5.04
N PRO A 234 16.08 12.31 -6.25
CA PRO A 234 15.75 12.98 -7.50
C PRO A 234 14.26 12.74 -7.86
N LEU A 235 13.35 13.35 -7.08
CA LEU A 235 11.91 13.11 -7.09
C LEU A 235 11.31 13.11 -8.51
N CYS A 236 11.79 13.99 -9.37
CA CYS A 236 11.34 14.09 -10.76
C CYS A 236 11.82 12.97 -11.68
N ARG A 237 12.65 12.08 -11.18
CA ARG A 237 13.12 10.88 -11.90
C ARG A 237 12.57 9.60 -11.29
N ILE A 238 11.67 9.70 -10.31
CA ILE A 238 10.98 8.56 -9.74
C ILE A 238 9.74 8.31 -10.58
N GLY A 239 9.89 7.45 -11.57
CA GLY A 239 8.81 6.86 -12.32
C GLY A 239 8.20 5.64 -11.62
N HIS A 240 7.42 4.86 -12.33
CA HIS A 240 6.84 3.61 -11.84
C HIS A 240 5.99 3.74 -10.58
N VAL A 241 5.09 4.71 -10.57
CA VAL A 241 4.06 4.80 -9.54
C VAL A 241 3.16 3.56 -9.64
N VAL A 242 2.80 3.03 -8.50
CA VAL A 242 2.13 1.74 -8.40
C VAL A 242 0.68 1.89 -7.93
N GLU A 243 -0.15 0.95 -8.35
CA GLU A 243 -1.44 0.67 -7.73
C GLU A 243 -1.26 -0.47 -6.73
N THR A 244 -1.36 -0.16 -5.46
CA THR A 244 -1.07 -1.10 -4.37
C THR A 244 -2.24 -2.00 -3.99
N SER A 245 -3.31 -2.00 -4.79
CA SER A 245 -4.48 -2.88 -4.57
C SER A 245 -4.17 -4.36 -4.74
N LEU A 246 -3.02 -4.66 -5.35
CA LEU A 246 -2.47 -6.00 -5.47
C LEU A 246 -0.96 -5.96 -5.30
N MET A 247 -0.45 -6.76 -4.39
CA MET A 247 0.98 -6.93 -4.16
C MET A 247 1.29 -8.40 -3.90
N VAL A 248 2.33 -8.93 -4.56
CA VAL A 248 2.78 -10.30 -4.33
C VAL A 248 4.21 -10.30 -3.89
N TRP A 249 4.42 -10.75 -2.69
CA TRP A 249 5.71 -10.80 -2.02
C TRP A 249 6.25 -12.23 -2.03
N ARG A 250 7.48 -12.39 -2.41
CA ARG A 250 8.20 -13.65 -2.30
C ARG A 250 8.85 -13.73 -0.92
N GLY A 251 8.53 -14.77 -0.18
CA GLY A 251 9.12 -15.06 1.13
C GLY A 251 10.41 -15.88 1.04
N GLY A 252 10.79 -16.52 2.12
CA GLY A 252 11.98 -17.37 2.19
C GLY A 252 13.28 -16.57 2.09
N ALA A 253 14.25 -17.03 1.29
CA ALA A 253 15.58 -16.42 1.17
C ALA A 253 15.58 -14.95 0.71
N ALA A 254 14.49 -14.48 0.10
CA ALA A 254 14.30 -13.09 -0.31
C ALA A 254 13.95 -12.16 0.86
N HIS A 255 13.73 -12.70 2.05
CA HIS A 255 13.17 -12.01 3.20
C HIS A 255 13.96 -10.76 3.64
N GLY A 256 15.32 -10.81 3.59
CA GLY A 256 16.14 -9.71 4.11
C GLY A 256 15.95 -8.36 3.38
N GLN A 257 16.02 -8.35 2.06
CA GLN A 257 15.87 -7.12 1.27
C GLN A 257 14.44 -6.60 1.29
N LEU A 258 13.46 -7.51 1.17
CA LEU A 258 12.06 -7.14 1.20
C LEU A 258 11.58 -6.75 2.59
N SER A 259 12.15 -7.31 3.67
CA SER A 259 11.88 -6.87 5.03
C SER A 259 12.31 -5.44 5.27
N SER A 260 13.47 -5.04 4.71
CA SER A 260 13.90 -3.65 4.75
C SER A 260 12.94 -2.74 3.99
N LEU A 261 12.51 -3.13 2.78
CA LEU A 261 11.48 -2.39 2.03
C LEU A 261 10.19 -2.26 2.82
N ALA A 262 9.67 -3.36 3.34
CA ALA A 262 8.43 -3.41 4.11
C ALA A 262 8.50 -2.50 5.35
N CYS A 263 9.61 -2.57 6.09
CA CYS A 263 9.83 -1.77 7.28
C CYS A 263 9.90 -0.26 6.97
N HIS A 264 10.69 0.15 5.99
CA HIS A 264 10.78 1.56 5.60
C HIS A 264 9.45 2.08 5.05
N TRP A 265 8.74 1.27 4.27
CA TRP A 265 7.42 1.65 3.76
C TRP A 265 6.39 1.78 4.88
N PHE A 266 6.43 0.88 5.89
CA PHE A 266 5.65 1.04 7.11
C PHE A 266 5.91 2.40 7.77
N HIS A 267 7.18 2.76 8.00
CA HIS A 267 7.54 4.04 8.63
C HIS A 267 7.05 5.25 7.83
N GLU A 268 7.12 5.18 6.50
CA GLU A 268 6.60 6.23 5.63
C GLU A 268 5.08 6.41 5.78
N ILE A 269 4.31 5.31 5.86
CA ILE A 269 2.87 5.37 6.12
C ILE A 269 2.59 5.81 7.55
N TYR A 270 3.36 5.33 8.52
CA TYR A 270 3.14 5.60 9.95
C TYR A 270 3.40 7.05 10.32
N HIS A 271 4.45 7.66 9.78
CA HIS A 271 4.86 9.03 10.11
C HIS A 271 4.47 10.08 9.08
N GLY A 272 4.18 9.67 7.86
CA GLY A 272 3.87 10.53 6.73
C GLY A 272 2.42 10.50 6.30
N SER A 273 2.20 10.50 4.99
CA SER A 273 0.86 10.45 4.41
C SER A 273 0.29 9.03 4.44
N GLN A 274 -1.03 8.92 4.67
CA GLN A 274 -1.76 7.67 4.50
C GLN A 274 -1.79 7.16 3.04
N ARG A 275 -1.32 7.98 2.07
CA ARG A 275 -1.24 7.63 0.65
C ARG A 275 -0.01 6.80 0.37
N GLU A 276 -0.11 5.51 0.59
CA GLU A 276 0.96 4.54 0.49
C GLU A 276 1.55 4.43 -0.92
N GLN A 277 0.77 4.78 -1.95
CA GLN A 277 1.20 4.83 -3.34
C GLN A 277 2.28 5.89 -3.60
N LEU A 278 2.30 6.97 -2.80
CA LEU A 278 3.31 8.01 -2.91
C LEU A 278 4.64 7.59 -2.27
N SER A 279 4.58 6.87 -1.15
CA SER A 279 5.77 6.48 -0.39
C SER A 279 6.45 5.24 -0.97
N PHE A 280 5.71 4.31 -1.55
CA PHE A 280 6.27 3.07 -2.08
C PHE A 280 7.40 3.30 -3.12
N PRO A 281 7.19 4.04 -4.23
CA PRO A 281 8.23 4.24 -5.23
C PRO A 281 9.44 5.00 -4.69
N TYR A 282 9.23 5.91 -3.74
CA TYR A 282 10.32 6.58 -3.04
C TYR A 282 11.20 5.59 -2.27
N VAL A 283 10.61 4.72 -1.45
CA VAL A 283 11.36 3.74 -0.65
C VAL A 283 12.10 2.74 -1.54
N VAL A 284 11.46 2.24 -2.60
CA VAL A 284 12.11 1.36 -3.59
C VAL A 284 13.35 2.03 -4.19
N GLN A 285 13.24 3.32 -4.56
CA GLN A 285 14.36 4.08 -5.12
C GLN A 285 15.46 4.33 -4.09
N ALA A 286 15.09 4.73 -2.88
CA ALA A 286 16.05 5.07 -1.82
C ALA A 286 16.84 3.85 -1.31
N LEU A 287 16.26 2.65 -1.39
CA LEU A 287 16.91 1.39 -1.06
C LEU A 287 17.63 0.74 -2.26
N GLY A 288 17.53 1.31 -3.47
CA GLY A 288 18.14 0.73 -4.67
C GLY A 288 17.51 -0.61 -5.08
N LEU A 289 16.24 -0.87 -4.73
CA LEU A 289 15.59 -2.18 -4.90
C LEU A 289 14.78 -2.30 -6.19
N ARG A 290 14.92 -1.36 -7.13
CA ARG A 290 14.11 -1.35 -8.36
C ARG A 290 14.23 -2.64 -9.17
N GLN A 291 15.41 -3.25 -9.24
CA GLN A 291 15.65 -4.51 -9.95
C GLN A 291 14.92 -5.70 -9.34
N HIS A 292 14.51 -5.62 -8.07
CA HIS A 292 13.80 -6.65 -7.33
C HIS A 292 12.27 -6.47 -7.38
N VAL A 293 11.78 -5.39 -7.99
CA VAL A 293 10.35 -5.10 -8.14
C VAL A 293 9.94 -5.30 -9.60
N HIS A 294 9.02 -6.23 -9.82
CA HIS A 294 8.39 -6.44 -11.12
C HIS A 294 7.11 -5.62 -11.23
N TYR A 295 7.06 -4.73 -12.22
CA TYR A 295 5.91 -3.86 -12.48
C TYR A 295 5.01 -4.50 -13.53
N ILE A 296 3.83 -4.97 -13.12
CA ILE A 296 2.83 -5.56 -13.99
C ILE A 296 2.06 -4.43 -14.67
N ALA A 297 2.02 -4.44 -16.00
CA ALA A 297 1.27 -3.44 -16.75
C ALA A 297 -0.23 -3.52 -16.43
N HIS A 298 -0.86 -2.37 -16.24
CA HIS A 298 -2.29 -2.32 -15.91
C HIS A 298 -3.18 -2.95 -17.02
N ALA A 299 -2.77 -2.88 -18.28
CA ALA A 299 -3.47 -3.52 -19.37
C ALA A 299 -3.50 -5.05 -19.25
N ASP A 300 -2.37 -5.67 -18.83
CA ASP A 300 -2.29 -7.11 -18.61
C ASP A 300 -3.10 -7.54 -17.40
N TYR A 301 -3.19 -6.65 -16.40
CA TYR A 301 -3.97 -6.87 -15.21
C TYR A 301 -5.47 -6.95 -15.45
N LYS A 302 -6.04 -6.06 -16.29
CA LYS A 302 -7.48 -6.01 -16.56
C LYS A 302 -8.07 -7.32 -17.08
N GLN A 303 -7.26 -8.17 -17.69
CA GLN A 303 -7.70 -9.50 -18.18
C GLN A 303 -7.97 -10.47 -17.02
N HIS A 304 -7.37 -10.25 -15.85
CA HIS A 304 -7.35 -11.21 -14.74
C HIS A 304 -7.94 -10.67 -13.45
N TRP A 305 -8.20 -9.36 -13.40
CA TRP A 305 -8.63 -8.65 -12.20
C TRP A 305 -9.60 -7.54 -12.56
N GLY A 306 -10.49 -7.23 -11.63
CA GLY A 306 -11.40 -6.11 -11.72
C GLY A 306 -11.50 -5.42 -10.37
N TRP A 307 -12.16 -4.29 -10.35
CA TRP A 307 -12.52 -3.60 -9.11
C TRP A 307 -14.04 -3.62 -8.92
N LEU A 308 -14.43 -3.70 -7.65
CA LEU A 308 -15.77 -3.32 -7.21
C LEU A 308 -15.76 -1.84 -6.89
N ASP A 309 -16.86 -1.16 -7.09
CA ASP A 309 -17.04 0.18 -6.55
C ASP A 309 -16.96 0.13 -5.02
N HIS A 310 -16.45 1.18 -4.39
CA HIS A 310 -16.47 1.28 -2.94
C HIS A 310 -17.91 1.21 -2.43
N ALA A 311 -18.17 0.37 -1.44
CA ALA A 311 -19.50 0.25 -0.83
C ALA A 311 -19.95 1.62 -0.31
N GLY A 312 -21.18 2.00 -0.67
CA GLY A 312 -21.76 3.29 -0.28
C GLY A 312 -21.24 4.53 -1.02
N CYS A 313 -20.46 4.35 -2.08
CA CYS A 313 -20.10 5.44 -2.99
C CYS A 313 -20.96 5.36 -4.25
N ASP A 314 -21.50 6.49 -4.72
CA ASP A 314 -22.18 6.55 -6.01
C ASP A 314 -21.18 6.47 -7.18
N SER A 315 -21.70 6.27 -8.39
CA SER A 315 -20.90 6.23 -9.64
C SER A 315 -20.10 7.50 -9.90
N LYS A 316 -20.39 8.61 -9.19
CA LYS A 316 -19.65 9.86 -9.19
C LYS A 316 -18.61 9.90 -8.05
N GLY A 317 -18.52 8.83 -7.24
CA GLY A 317 -17.59 8.69 -6.15
C GLY A 317 -17.94 9.53 -4.91
N ALA A 318 -19.17 10.00 -4.78
CA ALA A 318 -19.67 10.54 -3.52
C ALA A 318 -20.05 9.39 -2.60
N CYS A 319 -19.36 9.27 -1.48
CA CYS A 319 -19.63 8.21 -0.50
C CYS A 319 -20.65 8.72 0.51
N HIS A 320 -21.81 8.07 0.56
CA HIS A 320 -22.81 8.29 1.61
C HIS A 320 -22.32 7.56 2.86
N ARG A 321 -22.17 8.32 3.94
CA ARG A 321 -21.82 7.81 5.27
C ARG A 321 -23.06 7.42 6.07
#